data_9c8fce9e6d4b1148418065b8b20319cc
#
_entry.id   9c8fce9e6d4b1148418065b8b20319cc
#
_cell.length_a   1.000
_cell.length_b   1.000
_cell.length_c   1.000
_cell.angle_alpha   90.00
_cell.angle_beta   90.00
_cell.angle_gamma   90.00
#
_symmetry.space_group_name_H-M   'P 1'
#
loop_
_entity.id
_entity.type
_entity.pdbx_description
1 polymer ?
#
loop_
_entity_poly.entity_id
_entity_poly.type
_entity_poly.pdbx_seq_one_letter_code
_entity_poly.pdbx_strand_id
1 'polypeptide(L)'
;MTLSMLLISLFTFVELNCENLFDCRHDSLKNDTEFLPDGAYHWTRTRYWQKLDRIGQAILSCGVKEQTWQLPDMVALCEVENDSVLHDLTRRSLLRNARYDYVMTNSPDERGIDVALMYSPYSFRLIGSHSVRVKPIKGMRPTRDILYASGVTASGDTLHVIVAHLPSRRGGEKYSRPFRMMAARQVAAVIDSIYNKVSAEAKIIVAGDFNDYSNSESMQLLCSKRMIEVSKGAKGRNGAKGTYRYQGLWGSLDHILVSIPLADIATECYVNDAEFLIERDEKYGGVKPRRNYLGPRYLNGFSDHLPLVARFQW
;
A
#
# COMPACT_ATOMS: atom_id res chain seq x y z
N MET A 1 27.08 -13.31 35.22
CA MET A 1 26.70 -12.32 34.22
C MET A 1 26.04 -13.05 33.06
N THR A 2 24.72 -13.14 33.06
CA THR A 2 23.95 -13.65 31.91
C THR A 2 23.92 -12.56 30.85
N LEU A 3 24.63 -12.78 29.76
CA LEU A 3 24.55 -11.95 28.56
C LEU A 3 23.14 -12.14 28.00
N SER A 4 22.25 -11.19 28.29
CA SER A 4 20.95 -11.11 27.62
C SER A 4 21.25 -10.70 26.17
N MET A 5 21.30 -11.67 25.26
CA MET A 5 21.29 -11.38 23.83
C MET A 5 19.95 -10.69 23.56
N LEU A 6 19.97 -9.36 23.39
CA LEU A 6 18.84 -8.65 22.77
C LEU A 6 18.72 -9.25 21.36
N LEU A 7 17.71 -10.08 21.15
CA LEU A 7 17.27 -10.49 19.81
C LEU A 7 16.69 -9.26 19.13
N ILE A 8 17.52 -8.55 18.41
CA ILE A 8 17.10 -7.43 17.59
C ILE A 8 16.33 -8.05 16.41
N SER A 9 15.02 -7.87 16.39
CA SER A 9 14.14 -8.36 15.34
C SER A 9 14.01 -7.29 14.26
N LEU A 10 14.26 -7.66 13.00
CA LEU A 10 13.99 -6.80 11.87
C LEU A 10 12.52 -6.96 11.47
N PHE A 11 11.76 -5.86 11.45
CA PHE A 11 10.38 -5.82 11.01
C PHE A 11 10.31 -5.09 9.66
N THR A 12 9.77 -5.76 8.64
CA THR A 12 9.66 -5.23 7.28
C THR A 12 8.21 -4.93 6.96
N PHE A 13 7.93 -3.66 6.69
CA PHE A 13 6.64 -3.15 6.23
C PHE A 13 6.72 -2.80 4.75
N VAL A 14 5.72 -3.22 3.96
CA VAL A 14 5.62 -2.94 2.53
C VAL A 14 4.32 -2.19 2.25
N GLU A 15 4.37 -1.23 1.36
CA GLU A 15 3.21 -0.60 0.74
C GLU A 15 3.25 -0.86 -0.76
N LEU A 16 2.10 -1.20 -1.36
CA LEU A 16 1.97 -1.47 -2.80
C LEU A 16 0.56 -1.17 -3.30
N ASN A 17 0.45 -0.27 -4.28
CA ASN A 17 -0.72 -0.18 -5.13
C ASN A 17 -0.65 -1.29 -6.19
N CYS A 18 -1.70 -2.11 -6.27
CA CYS A 18 -1.75 -3.32 -7.10
C CYS A 18 -2.12 -3.06 -8.57
N GLU A 19 -2.43 -1.83 -8.99
CA GLU A 19 -2.96 -1.52 -10.33
C GLU A 19 -4.19 -2.39 -10.65
N ASN A 20 -5.32 -2.15 -9.96
CA ASN A 20 -6.61 -2.81 -10.20
C ASN A 20 -6.55 -4.34 -10.09
N LEU A 21 -6.38 -4.86 -8.88
CA LEU A 21 -6.39 -6.29 -8.62
C LEU A 21 -7.84 -6.80 -8.47
N PHE A 22 -8.48 -7.06 -9.61
CA PHE A 22 -9.84 -7.57 -9.73
C PHE A 22 -9.87 -9.09 -9.93
N ASP A 23 -10.96 -9.72 -9.51
CA ASP A 23 -11.29 -11.07 -9.98
C ASP A 23 -11.97 -11.01 -11.37
N CYS A 24 -12.62 -12.11 -11.80
CA CYS A 24 -13.27 -12.17 -13.11
C CYS A 24 -14.79 -12.26 -13.00
N ARG A 25 -15.37 -11.85 -11.86
CA ARG A 25 -16.79 -11.93 -11.58
C ARG A 25 -17.36 -10.55 -11.40
N HIS A 26 -18.50 -10.29 -12.00
CA HIS A 26 -19.17 -9.02 -11.87
C HIS A 26 -19.80 -8.84 -10.48
N ASP A 27 -19.47 -7.73 -9.82
CA ASP A 27 -20.22 -7.23 -8.67
C ASP A 27 -21.31 -6.25 -9.19
N SER A 28 -22.55 -6.66 -9.10
CA SER A 28 -23.71 -5.88 -9.57
C SER A 28 -23.84 -4.50 -8.90
N LEU A 29 -23.14 -4.25 -7.81
CA LEU A 29 -23.13 -2.97 -7.09
C LEU A 29 -21.95 -2.07 -7.51
N LYS A 30 -21.11 -2.52 -8.43
CA LYS A 30 -19.87 -1.84 -8.83
C LYS A 30 -19.77 -1.66 -10.34
N ASN A 31 -18.94 -0.71 -10.76
CA ASN A 31 -18.61 -0.46 -12.15
C ASN A 31 -17.30 -1.18 -12.54
N ASP A 32 -17.33 -2.51 -12.46
CA ASP A 32 -16.18 -3.41 -12.69
C ASP A 32 -16.22 -4.10 -14.06
N THR A 33 -17.22 -3.79 -14.88
CA THR A 33 -17.46 -4.46 -16.20
C THR A 33 -16.25 -4.41 -17.15
N GLU A 34 -15.34 -3.44 -17.00
CA GLU A 34 -14.08 -3.39 -17.74
C GLU A 34 -13.17 -4.58 -17.43
N PHE A 35 -13.25 -5.14 -16.19
CA PHE A 35 -12.44 -6.23 -15.69
C PHE A 35 -13.13 -7.60 -15.79
N LEU A 36 -13.99 -7.76 -16.77
CA LEU A 36 -14.61 -9.06 -17.11
C LEU A 36 -13.94 -9.67 -18.35
N PRO A 37 -14.10 -10.99 -18.58
CA PRO A 37 -13.54 -11.65 -19.76
C PRO A 37 -13.98 -11.05 -21.10
N ASP A 38 -15.22 -10.56 -21.17
CA ASP A 38 -15.83 -9.86 -22.32
C ASP A 38 -15.75 -8.33 -22.22
N GLY A 39 -15.21 -7.81 -21.12
CA GLY A 39 -15.01 -6.39 -20.89
C GLY A 39 -13.81 -5.81 -21.67
N ALA A 40 -13.63 -4.48 -21.55
CA ALA A 40 -12.62 -3.72 -22.32
C ALA A 40 -11.17 -4.23 -22.11
N TYR A 41 -10.84 -4.73 -20.93
CA TYR A 41 -9.52 -5.28 -20.63
C TYR A 41 -9.39 -6.77 -20.94
N HIS A 42 -10.46 -7.43 -21.38
CA HIS A 42 -10.47 -8.89 -21.60
C HIS A 42 -9.86 -9.65 -20.42
N TRP A 43 -10.37 -9.34 -19.21
CA TRP A 43 -9.81 -9.81 -17.95
C TRP A 43 -10.18 -11.26 -17.68
N THR A 44 -9.47 -12.18 -18.35
CA THR A 44 -9.71 -13.62 -18.24
C THR A 44 -9.16 -14.20 -16.92
N ARG A 45 -9.66 -15.37 -16.54
CA ARG A 45 -9.17 -16.12 -15.38
C ARG A 45 -7.65 -16.38 -15.44
N THR A 46 -7.09 -16.61 -16.62
CA THR A 46 -5.65 -16.77 -16.80
C THR A 46 -4.90 -15.49 -16.45
N ARG A 47 -5.35 -14.32 -16.91
CA ARG A 47 -4.74 -13.03 -16.59
C ARG A 47 -4.85 -12.71 -15.09
N TYR A 48 -5.98 -13.03 -14.50
CA TYR A 48 -6.19 -12.89 -13.04
C TYR A 48 -5.15 -13.67 -12.24
N TRP A 49 -4.98 -14.96 -12.49
CA TRP A 49 -4.00 -15.78 -11.78
C TRP A 49 -2.56 -15.34 -12.05
N GLN A 50 -2.25 -14.95 -13.27
CA GLN A 50 -0.94 -14.35 -13.58
C GLN A 50 -0.69 -13.08 -12.78
N LYS A 51 -1.71 -12.22 -12.63
CA LYS A 51 -1.60 -10.98 -11.85
C LYS A 51 -1.40 -11.28 -10.36
N LEU A 52 -2.13 -12.23 -9.79
CA LEU A 52 -1.92 -12.67 -8.41
C LEU A 52 -0.48 -13.15 -8.17
N ASP A 53 0.05 -13.97 -9.07
CA ASP A 53 1.44 -14.45 -8.97
C ASP A 53 2.46 -13.31 -9.14
N ARG A 54 2.19 -12.34 -10.03
CA ARG A 54 3.03 -11.13 -10.20
C ARG A 54 3.04 -10.28 -8.92
N ILE A 55 1.89 -10.01 -8.31
CA ILE A 55 1.82 -9.29 -7.04
C ILE A 55 2.53 -10.08 -5.94
N GLY A 56 2.31 -11.39 -5.86
CA GLY A 56 3.04 -12.27 -4.93
C GLY A 56 4.56 -12.19 -5.10
N GLN A 57 5.05 -12.23 -6.35
CA GLN A 57 6.48 -12.10 -6.66
C GLN A 57 7.04 -10.73 -6.24
N ALA A 58 6.30 -9.64 -6.50
CA ALA A 58 6.67 -8.30 -6.09
C ALA A 58 6.80 -8.20 -4.56
N ILE A 59 5.84 -8.74 -3.81
CA ILE A 59 5.86 -8.76 -2.34
C ILE A 59 7.05 -9.58 -1.81
N LEU A 60 7.28 -10.79 -2.34
CA LEU A 60 8.38 -11.65 -1.92
C LEU A 60 9.74 -10.99 -2.15
N SER A 61 9.91 -10.21 -3.22
CA SER A 61 11.15 -9.51 -3.50
C SER A 61 11.49 -8.39 -2.50
N CYS A 62 10.49 -7.87 -1.80
CA CYS A 62 10.69 -6.86 -0.75
C CYS A 62 11.39 -7.43 0.50
N GLY A 63 11.41 -8.75 0.65
CA GLY A 63 12.09 -9.44 1.74
C GLY A 63 13.62 -9.53 1.60
N VAL A 64 14.17 -9.17 0.45
CA VAL A 64 15.62 -9.25 0.19
C VAL A 64 16.35 -8.14 0.94
N LYS A 65 17.35 -8.51 1.74
CA LYS A 65 18.29 -7.58 2.39
C LYS A 65 19.71 -8.15 2.22
N GLU A 66 20.52 -7.48 1.40
CA GLU A 66 21.88 -7.94 1.08
C GLU A 66 21.88 -9.40 0.58
N GLN A 67 22.48 -10.32 1.34
CA GLN A 67 22.56 -11.76 1.03
C GLN A 67 21.50 -12.59 1.80
N THR A 68 20.61 -11.94 2.54
CA THR A 68 19.56 -12.60 3.32
C THR A 68 18.19 -12.31 2.74
N TRP A 69 17.24 -13.18 3.06
CA TRP A 69 15.85 -13.02 2.70
C TRP A 69 14.96 -13.35 3.89
N GLN A 70 14.02 -12.48 4.17
CA GLN A 70 13.00 -12.68 5.19
C GLN A 70 11.66 -12.25 4.62
N LEU A 71 10.61 -13.04 4.87
CA LEU A 71 9.27 -12.67 4.47
C LEU A 71 8.90 -11.30 5.08
N PRO A 72 8.36 -10.34 4.30
CA PRO A 72 7.82 -9.11 4.87
C PRO A 72 6.80 -9.39 5.96
N ASP A 73 6.88 -8.66 7.08
CA ASP A 73 6.00 -8.88 8.23
C ASP A 73 4.60 -8.34 7.98
N MET A 74 4.51 -7.25 7.23
CA MET A 74 3.26 -6.56 6.93
C MET A 74 3.27 -5.98 5.52
N VAL A 75 2.10 -6.03 4.85
CA VAL A 75 1.93 -5.50 3.49
C VAL A 75 0.61 -4.73 3.43
N ALA A 76 0.69 -3.41 3.27
CA ALA A 76 -0.43 -2.56 2.94
C ALA A 76 -0.67 -2.60 1.43
N LEU A 77 -1.89 -2.87 1.01
CA LEU A 77 -2.28 -2.94 -0.39
C LEU A 77 -3.34 -1.91 -0.72
N CYS A 78 -3.19 -1.27 -1.88
CA CYS A 78 -4.19 -0.43 -2.50
C CYS A 78 -4.68 -1.07 -3.81
N GLU A 79 -5.91 -0.75 -4.21
CA GLU A 79 -6.55 -1.25 -5.44
C GLU A 79 -6.77 -2.77 -5.44
N VAL A 80 -7.27 -3.30 -4.34
CA VAL A 80 -7.76 -4.67 -4.22
C VAL A 80 -9.29 -4.66 -4.26
N GLU A 81 -9.90 -5.55 -5.01
CA GLU A 81 -11.33 -5.53 -5.20
C GLU A 81 -12.11 -6.06 -3.98
N ASN A 82 -11.83 -7.29 -3.54
CA ASN A 82 -12.69 -7.97 -2.58
C ASN A 82 -11.95 -9.06 -1.78
N ASP A 83 -12.67 -9.65 -0.81
CA ASP A 83 -12.18 -10.73 0.03
C ASP A 83 -11.72 -11.97 -0.76
N SER A 84 -12.43 -12.31 -1.85
CA SER A 84 -12.08 -13.46 -2.70
C SER A 84 -10.70 -13.29 -3.32
N VAL A 85 -10.36 -12.07 -3.76
CA VAL A 85 -9.06 -11.72 -4.33
C VAL A 85 -7.96 -11.89 -3.29
N LEU A 86 -8.17 -11.40 -2.06
CA LEU A 86 -7.18 -11.55 -0.98
C LEU A 86 -7.03 -13.00 -0.52
N HIS A 87 -8.14 -13.73 -0.45
CA HIS A 87 -8.09 -15.17 -0.18
C HIS A 87 -7.27 -15.90 -1.25
N ASP A 88 -7.50 -15.64 -2.52
CA ASP A 88 -6.74 -16.26 -3.62
C ASP A 88 -5.27 -15.85 -3.57
N LEU A 89 -4.97 -14.56 -3.31
CA LEU A 89 -3.61 -14.05 -3.17
C LEU A 89 -2.87 -14.74 -2.01
N THR A 90 -3.49 -14.85 -0.83
CA THR A 90 -2.83 -15.37 0.38
C THR A 90 -2.83 -16.88 0.49
N ARG A 91 -3.84 -17.58 -0.09
CA ARG A 91 -4.03 -19.02 0.09
C ARG A 91 -3.76 -19.85 -1.15
N ARG A 92 -3.76 -19.25 -2.35
CA ARG A 92 -3.69 -20.00 -3.61
C ARG A 92 -2.60 -19.55 -4.58
N SER A 93 -2.09 -18.32 -4.47
CA SER A 93 -1.01 -17.77 -5.29
C SER A 93 0.37 -18.25 -4.82
N LEU A 94 1.43 -17.61 -5.31
CA LEU A 94 2.79 -17.79 -4.81
C LEU A 94 2.92 -17.56 -3.30
N LEU A 95 2.03 -16.75 -2.69
CA LEU A 95 2.06 -16.44 -1.26
C LEU A 95 1.43 -17.53 -0.37
N ARG A 96 0.86 -18.61 -0.94
CA ARG A 96 0.13 -19.64 -0.17
C ARG A 96 0.91 -20.24 1.01
N ASN A 97 2.22 -20.34 0.91
CA ASN A 97 3.08 -20.87 1.95
C ASN A 97 3.58 -19.81 2.95
N ALA A 98 3.37 -18.53 2.65
CA ALA A 98 3.71 -17.41 3.52
C ALA A 98 2.75 -17.29 4.72
N ARG A 99 1.56 -17.90 4.62
CA ARG A 99 0.55 -17.95 5.68
C ARG A 99 0.11 -16.58 6.20
N TYR A 100 0.10 -15.57 5.32
CA TYR A 100 -0.44 -14.26 5.69
C TYR A 100 -1.91 -14.36 6.07
N ASP A 101 -2.27 -13.70 7.16
CA ASP A 101 -3.64 -13.29 7.42
C ASP A 101 -3.85 -11.87 6.89
N TYR A 102 -5.11 -11.44 6.78
CA TYR A 102 -5.43 -10.13 6.24
C TYR A 102 -6.71 -9.53 6.82
N VAL A 103 -6.82 -8.23 6.70
CA VAL A 103 -8.04 -7.44 6.89
C VAL A 103 -8.17 -6.44 5.75
N MET A 104 -9.40 -6.09 5.37
CA MET A 104 -9.66 -5.13 4.30
C MET A 104 -10.90 -4.29 4.58
N THR A 105 -11.05 -3.20 3.84
CA THR A 105 -12.27 -2.41 3.80
C THR A 105 -13.30 -3.04 2.84
N ASN A 106 -14.55 -2.59 2.95
CA ASN A 106 -15.58 -2.76 1.94
C ASN A 106 -16.24 -1.40 1.76
N SER A 107 -15.72 -0.64 0.84
CA SER A 107 -16.02 0.76 0.66
C SER A 107 -17.08 1.03 -0.40
N PRO A 108 -17.68 2.24 -0.40
CA PRO A 108 -18.64 2.63 -1.42
C PRO A 108 -17.99 3.11 -2.73
N ASP A 109 -16.70 2.90 -2.93
CA ASP A 109 -16.05 3.24 -4.19
C ASP A 109 -16.78 2.59 -5.37
N GLU A 110 -17.12 3.39 -6.38
CA GLU A 110 -17.93 2.95 -7.51
C GLU A 110 -17.20 1.94 -8.40
N ARG A 111 -15.86 1.95 -8.44
CA ARG A 111 -15.07 0.97 -9.20
C ARG A 111 -15.00 -0.39 -8.50
N GLY A 112 -15.22 -0.41 -7.18
CA GLY A 112 -15.09 -1.61 -6.37
C GLY A 112 -13.66 -1.90 -5.94
N ILE A 113 -12.82 -0.88 -5.77
CA ILE A 113 -11.48 -1.06 -5.21
C ILE A 113 -11.43 -0.64 -3.74
N ASP A 114 -10.62 -1.34 -2.98
CA ASP A 114 -10.46 -1.18 -1.56
C ASP A 114 -8.99 -1.13 -1.14
N VAL A 115 -8.75 -0.97 0.16
CA VAL A 115 -7.45 -1.10 0.79
C VAL A 115 -7.43 -2.31 1.72
N ALA A 116 -6.26 -2.92 1.85
CA ALA A 116 -6.08 -4.10 2.67
C ALA A 116 -4.75 -4.06 3.43
N LEU A 117 -4.68 -4.82 4.51
CA LEU A 117 -3.47 -5.10 5.26
C LEU A 117 -3.30 -6.59 5.39
N MET A 118 -2.25 -7.15 4.77
CA MET A 118 -1.79 -8.51 5.02
C MET A 118 -0.71 -8.47 6.10
N TYR A 119 -0.69 -9.47 6.97
CA TYR A 119 0.29 -9.57 8.05
C TYR A 119 0.68 -11.01 8.35
N SER A 120 1.92 -11.20 8.76
CA SER A 120 2.41 -12.49 9.24
C SER A 120 1.91 -12.72 10.68
N PRO A 121 1.14 -13.80 10.95
CA PRO A 121 0.69 -14.11 12.31
C PRO A 121 1.85 -14.49 13.25
N TYR A 122 3.04 -14.71 12.72
CA TYR A 122 4.24 -14.98 13.52
C TYR A 122 4.88 -13.72 14.11
N SER A 123 4.70 -12.57 13.46
CA SER A 123 5.28 -11.29 13.87
C SER A 123 4.23 -10.27 14.37
N PHE A 124 2.96 -10.50 14.07
CA PHE A 124 1.86 -9.62 14.48
C PHE A 124 0.59 -10.39 14.78
N ARG A 125 0.03 -10.18 15.96
CA ARG A 125 -1.26 -10.73 16.39
C ARG A 125 -2.31 -9.62 16.39
N LEU A 126 -3.25 -9.68 15.46
CA LEU A 126 -4.34 -8.73 15.35
C LEU A 126 -5.21 -8.72 16.62
N ILE A 127 -5.52 -7.54 17.14
CA ILE A 127 -6.49 -7.31 18.21
C ILE A 127 -7.84 -6.90 17.63
N GLY A 128 -7.82 -5.98 16.65
CA GLY A 128 -9.05 -5.52 16.00
C GLY A 128 -8.78 -4.67 14.78
N SER A 129 -9.79 -4.57 13.93
CA SER A 129 -9.78 -3.71 12.76
C SER A 129 -11.17 -3.15 12.46
N HIS A 130 -11.22 -2.00 11.81
CA HIS A 130 -12.47 -1.44 11.30
C HIS A 130 -12.22 -0.48 10.14
N SER A 131 -13.25 -0.29 9.33
CA SER A 131 -13.27 0.72 8.28
C SER A 131 -13.73 2.07 8.82
N VAL A 132 -13.03 3.12 8.44
CA VAL A 132 -13.44 4.50 8.72
C VAL A 132 -13.96 5.10 7.41
N ARG A 133 -15.28 5.36 7.37
CA ARG A 133 -15.96 5.88 6.19
C ARG A 133 -15.46 7.28 5.83
N VAL A 134 -14.97 7.46 4.61
CA VAL A 134 -14.68 8.79 4.08
C VAL A 134 -15.98 9.44 3.59
N LYS A 135 -16.43 10.48 4.30
CA LYS A 135 -17.67 11.20 3.96
C LYS A 135 -17.42 12.14 2.77
N PRO A 136 -18.09 11.93 1.62
CA PRO A 136 -17.87 12.77 0.46
C PRO A 136 -18.31 14.22 0.73
N ILE A 137 -17.59 15.17 0.16
CA ILE A 137 -18.01 16.57 0.07
C ILE A 137 -18.66 16.85 -1.31
N LYS A 138 -19.27 18.01 -1.49
CA LYS A 138 -19.93 18.37 -2.76
C LYS A 138 -18.99 18.18 -3.96
N GLY A 139 -19.45 17.42 -4.95
CA GLY A 139 -18.70 17.10 -6.17
C GLY A 139 -17.73 15.92 -6.05
N MET A 140 -17.52 15.38 -4.85
CA MET A 140 -16.73 14.19 -4.62
C MET A 140 -17.60 12.95 -4.80
N ARG A 141 -17.12 11.97 -5.58
CA ARG A 141 -17.75 10.65 -5.66
C ARG A 141 -17.50 9.86 -4.36
N PRO A 142 -18.33 8.87 -4.04
CA PRO A 142 -17.97 7.87 -3.04
C PRO A 142 -16.58 7.32 -3.32
N THR A 143 -15.79 7.14 -2.26
CA THR A 143 -14.39 6.72 -2.37
C THR A 143 -14.07 5.63 -1.35
N ARG A 144 -12.82 5.14 -1.39
CA ARG A 144 -12.32 4.11 -0.49
C ARG A 144 -12.41 4.58 0.96
N ASP A 145 -12.79 3.65 1.82
CA ASP A 145 -12.69 3.83 3.26
C ASP A 145 -11.23 3.75 3.71
N ILE A 146 -10.94 4.25 4.88
CA ILE A 146 -9.65 4.11 5.54
C ILE A 146 -9.70 2.85 6.39
N LEU A 147 -8.72 1.95 6.24
CA LEU A 147 -8.58 0.80 7.10
C LEU A 147 -7.77 1.18 8.34
N TYR A 148 -8.32 0.90 9.52
CA TYR A 148 -7.58 0.89 10.76
C TYR A 148 -7.45 -0.55 11.27
N ALA A 149 -6.25 -0.91 11.71
CA ALA A 149 -5.97 -2.17 12.39
C ALA A 149 -5.04 -1.93 13.59
N SER A 150 -5.21 -2.70 14.64
CA SER A 150 -4.29 -2.71 15.78
C SER A 150 -3.99 -4.12 16.24
N GLY A 151 -2.82 -4.33 16.76
CA GLY A 151 -2.38 -5.63 17.25
C GLY A 151 -1.07 -5.55 18.03
N VAL A 152 -0.59 -6.71 18.43
CA VAL A 152 0.66 -6.84 19.22
C VAL A 152 1.72 -7.46 18.33
N THR A 153 2.88 -6.83 18.26
CA THR A 153 4.06 -7.35 17.57
C THR A 153 4.74 -8.47 18.36
N ALA A 154 5.63 -9.23 17.76
CA ALA A 154 6.39 -10.26 18.46
C ALA A 154 7.23 -9.73 19.63
N SER A 155 7.60 -8.43 19.62
CA SER A 155 8.28 -7.75 20.73
C SER A 155 7.37 -7.42 21.92
N GLY A 156 6.04 -7.61 21.78
CA GLY A 156 5.04 -7.28 22.80
C GLY A 156 4.48 -5.86 22.70
N ASP A 157 4.93 -5.07 21.75
CA ASP A 157 4.44 -3.70 21.53
C ASP A 157 3.10 -3.68 20.81
N THR A 158 2.24 -2.74 21.19
CA THR A 158 1.03 -2.47 20.42
C THR A 158 1.38 -1.60 19.21
N LEU A 159 1.03 -2.08 18.03
CA LEU A 159 1.17 -1.37 16.75
C LEU A 159 -0.21 -1.02 16.20
N HIS A 160 -0.37 0.24 15.78
CA HIS A 160 -1.54 0.74 15.06
C HIS A 160 -1.18 0.97 13.61
N VAL A 161 -1.98 0.46 12.70
CA VAL A 161 -1.75 0.60 11.25
C VAL A 161 -2.98 1.23 10.62
N ILE A 162 -2.76 2.25 9.80
CA ILE A 162 -3.77 2.94 9.01
C ILE A 162 -3.38 2.79 7.54
N VAL A 163 -4.25 2.17 6.75
CA VAL A 163 -4.06 2.08 5.29
C VAL A 163 -5.09 2.95 4.60
N ALA A 164 -4.64 3.81 3.69
CA ALA A 164 -5.50 4.76 2.99
C ALA A 164 -5.13 4.85 1.50
N HIS A 165 -6.15 4.94 0.66
CA HIS A 165 -5.98 5.28 -0.75
C HIS A 165 -6.80 6.53 -1.06
N LEU A 166 -6.14 7.69 -1.14
CA LEU A 166 -6.78 8.97 -1.32
C LEU A 166 -7.30 9.15 -2.75
N PRO A 167 -8.29 10.05 -2.96
CA PRO A 167 -8.84 10.34 -4.29
C PRO A 167 -7.77 10.72 -5.30
N SER A 168 -7.85 10.11 -6.49
CA SER A 168 -6.89 10.34 -7.57
C SER A 168 -6.90 11.79 -8.08
N ARG A 169 -5.86 12.15 -8.82
CA ARG A 169 -5.71 13.49 -9.45
C ARG A 169 -6.58 13.65 -10.71
N ARG A 170 -7.55 12.76 -10.92
CA ARG A 170 -8.47 12.79 -12.06
C ARG A 170 -9.25 14.11 -12.11
N GLY A 171 -9.37 14.71 -13.29
CA GLY A 171 -9.97 16.02 -13.48
C GLY A 171 -9.03 17.19 -13.21
N GLY A 172 -7.77 16.90 -12.86
CA GLY A 172 -6.71 17.87 -12.60
C GLY A 172 -6.51 18.16 -11.11
N GLU A 173 -5.32 18.65 -10.81
CA GLU A 173 -4.85 18.89 -9.43
C GLU A 173 -5.77 19.84 -8.66
N LYS A 174 -6.06 21.00 -9.25
CA LYS A 174 -6.87 22.03 -8.60
C LYS A 174 -8.29 21.55 -8.26
N TYR A 175 -8.87 20.72 -9.12
CA TYR A 175 -10.20 20.16 -8.93
C TYR A 175 -10.23 19.08 -7.85
N SER A 176 -9.25 18.18 -7.87
CA SER A 176 -9.24 16.99 -7.00
C SER A 176 -8.60 17.22 -5.62
N ARG A 177 -7.80 18.27 -5.44
CA ARG A 177 -7.13 18.60 -4.16
C ARG A 177 -8.08 18.67 -2.95
N PRO A 178 -9.26 19.32 -3.01
CA PRO A 178 -10.19 19.37 -1.89
C PRO A 178 -10.65 17.97 -1.44
N PHE A 179 -10.75 17.01 -2.36
CA PHE A 179 -11.18 15.64 -2.06
C PHE A 179 -10.07 14.88 -1.32
N ARG A 180 -8.81 15.03 -1.74
CA ARG A 180 -7.66 14.46 -1.02
C ARG A 180 -7.51 15.07 0.37
N MET A 181 -7.66 16.41 0.48
CA MET A 181 -7.63 17.10 1.76
C MET A 181 -8.73 16.60 2.71
N MET A 182 -9.93 16.31 2.19
CA MET A 182 -11.02 15.77 3.01
C MET A 182 -10.66 14.38 3.55
N ALA A 183 -10.17 13.49 2.70
CA ALA A 183 -9.73 12.15 3.12
C ALA A 183 -8.54 12.23 4.10
N ALA A 184 -7.54 13.10 3.84
CA ALA A 184 -6.41 13.31 4.73
C ALA A 184 -6.83 13.83 6.12
N ARG A 185 -7.85 14.71 6.20
CA ARG A 185 -8.42 15.14 7.49
C ARG A 185 -9.03 13.98 8.28
N GLN A 186 -9.62 13.01 7.60
CA GLN A 186 -10.16 11.82 8.26
C GLN A 186 -9.05 10.90 8.76
N VAL A 187 -7.97 10.69 7.98
CA VAL A 187 -6.76 10.00 8.43
C VAL A 187 -6.19 10.70 9.67
N ALA A 188 -6.05 12.04 9.62
CA ALA A 188 -5.56 12.84 10.74
C ALA A 188 -6.44 12.69 12.00
N ALA A 189 -7.77 12.62 11.85
CA ALA A 189 -8.68 12.40 12.97
C ALA A 189 -8.51 11.00 13.61
N VAL A 190 -8.20 9.97 12.80
CA VAL A 190 -7.86 8.63 13.32
C VAL A 190 -6.57 8.67 14.12
N ILE A 191 -5.52 9.34 13.61
CA ILE A 191 -4.25 9.53 14.32
C ILE A 191 -4.48 10.26 15.66
N ASP A 192 -5.20 11.38 15.65
CA ASP A 192 -5.54 12.14 16.84
C ASP A 192 -6.33 11.29 17.87
N SER A 193 -7.25 10.44 17.37
CA SER A 193 -8.00 9.53 18.24
C SER A 193 -7.10 8.50 18.93
N ILE A 194 -6.10 7.96 18.21
CA ILE A 194 -5.13 7.01 18.81
C ILE A 194 -4.31 7.71 19.88
N TYR A 195 -3.73 8.87 19.59
CA TYR A 195 -2.94 9.62 20.58
C TYR A 195 -3.74 10.03 21.81
N ASN A 196 -5.01 10.42 21.64
CA ASN A 196 -5.84 10.87 22.73
C ASN A 196 -6.42 9.72 23.58
N LYS A 197 -6.71 8.55 22.98
CA LYS A 197 -7.42 7.46 23.66
C LYS A 197 -6.53 6.30 24.07
N VAL A 198 -5.36 6.14 23.44
CA VAL A 198 -4.46 5.03 23.71
C VAL A 198 -3.20 5.53 24.44
N SER A 199 -2.34 6.27 23.74
CA SER A 199 -1.08 6.79 24.30
C SER A 199 -0.50 7.88 23.43
N ALA A 200 0.09 8.91 24.07
CA ALA A 200 0.90 9.92 23.39
C ALA A 200 2.15 9.33 22.71
N GLU A 201 2.60 8.16 23.16
CA GLU A 201 3.74 7.41 22.62
C GLU A 201 3.31 6.19 21.77
N ALA A 202 2.07 6.21 21.25
CA ALA A 202 1.56 5.13 20.42
C ALA A 202 2.44 4.90 19.18
N LYS A 203 2.72 3.63 18.88
CA LYS A 203 3.42 3.22 17.66
C LYS A 203 2.39 3.14 16.51
N ILE A 204 2.49 4.06 15.54
CA ILE A 204 1.53 4.21 14.46
C ILE A 204 2.27 4.17 13.13
N ILE A 205 1.77 3.36 12.18
CA ILE A 205 2.12 3.41 10.76
C ILE A 205 0.91 3.91 9.99
N VAL A 206 1.11 4.87 9.10
CA VAL A 206 0.12 5.31 8.10
C VAL A 206 0.73 5.08 6.73
N ALA A 207 0.10 4.29 5.89
CA ALA A 207 0.65 3.94 4.59
C ALA A 207 -0.45 3.88 3.50
N GLY A 208 -0.03 3.98 2.26
CA GLY A 208 -0.90 3.82 1.10
C GLY A 208 -0.56 4.75 -0.06
N ASP A 209 -1.42 4.74 -1.07
CA ASP A 209 -1.38 5.68 -2.19
C ASP A 209 -2.16 6.95 -1.85
N PHE A 210 -1.43 8.02 -1.56
CA PHE A 210 -2.03 9.31 -1.20
C PHE A 210 -2.37 10.17 -2.44
N ASN A 211 -1.98 9.73 -3.64
CA ASN A 211 -2.17 10.48 -4.87
C ASN A 211 -1.68 11.94 -4.79
N ASP A 212 -0.77 12.21 -3.89
CA ASP A 212 -0.18 13.52 -3.61
C ASP A 212 1.32 13.39 -3.34
N TYR A 213 2.05 14.48 -3.41
CA TYR A 213 3.50 14.51 -3.17
C TYR A 213 3.81 14.92 -1.73
N SER A 214 5.00 14.61 -1.22
CA SER A 214 5.45 14.94 0.15
C SER A 214 5.30 16.42 0.54
N ASN A 215 5.30 17.34 -0.43
CA ASN A 215 5.14 18.78 -0.20
C ASN A 215 3.70 19.28 -0.34
N SER A 216 2.72 18.40 -0.59
CA SER A 216 1.31 18.78 -0.70
C SER A 216 0.69 19.07 0.67
N GLU A 217 -0.39 19.85 0.67
CA GLU A 217 -1.11 20.23 1.90
C GLU A 217 -1.64 19.02 2.67
N SER A 218 -2.08 17.97 1.96
CA SER A 218 -2.56 16.73 2.58
C SER A 218 -1.46 16.02 3.37
N MET A 219 -0.25 15.92 2.81
CA MET A 219 0.90 15.31 3.47
C MET A 219 1.42 16.17 4.62
N GLN A 220 1.48 17.51 4.43
CA GLN A 220 1.85 18.45 5.51
C GLN A 220 0.89 18.34 6.69
N LEU A 221 -0.43 18.21 6.43
CA LEU A 221 -1.42 17.98 7.48
C LEU A 221 -1.11 16.70 8.27
N LEU A 222 -0.82 15.59 7.61
CA LEU A 222 -0.51 14.34 8.30
C LEU A 222 0.80 14.43 9.10
N CYS A 223 1.85 15.04 8.54
CA CYS A 223 3.10 15.28 9.26
C CYS A 223 2.90 16.20 10.49
N SER A 224 1.96 17.17 10.44
CA SER A 224 1.63 18.02 11.59
C SER A 224 1.03 17.24 12.77
N LYS A 225 0.60 15.99 12.56
CA LYS A 225 0.06 15.09 13.58
C LYS A 225 1.12 14.24 14.28
N ARG A 226 2.31 14.78 14.50
CA ARG A 226 3.46 14.06 15.11
C ARG A 226 3.85 12.81 14.31
N MET A 227 3.64 12.85 12.98
CA MET A 227 4.03 11.78 12.07
C MET A 227 5.24 12.21 11.25
N ILE A 228 6.17 11.29 11.06
CA ILE A 228 7.39 11.45 10.26
C ILE A 228 7.23 10.63 8.98
N GLU A 229 7.35 11.26 7.82
CA GLU A 229 7.36 10.59 6.54
C GLU A 229 8.73 9.94 6.30
N VAL A 230 8.84 8.64 6.63
CA VAL A 230 10.09 7.87 6.43
C VAL A 230 10.35 7.57 4.97
N SER A 231 9.32 7.61 4.12
CA SER A 231 9.43 7.41 2.67
C SER A 231 9.88 8.64 1.88
N LYS A 232 10.03 9.79 2.54
CA LYS A 232 10.42 11.04 1.86
C LYS A 232 11.76 10.90 1.16
N GLY A 233 11.75 11.03 -0.17
CA GLY A 233 12.95 10.91 -0.98
C GLY A 233 13.44 9.49 -1.22
N ALA A 234 12.64 8.46 -0.86
CA ALA A 234 12.95 7.07 -1.16
C ALA A 234 13.14 6.85 -2.67
N LYS A 235 14.16 6.06 -3.01
CA LYS A 235 14.55 5.73 -4.39
C LYS A 235 14.88 4.25 -4.49
N GLY A 236 14.83 3.74 -5.72
CA GLY A 236 15.33 2.42 -6.05
C GLY A 236 16.84 2.39 -6.30
N ARG A 237 17.37 1.19 -6.42
CA ARG A 237 18.80 0.93 -6.71
C ARG A 237 19.06 0.75 -8.21
N ASN A 238 18.01 0.44 -9.00
CA ASN A 238 18.10 0.14 -10.43
C ASN A 238 17.51 1.27 -11.31
N GLY A 239 17.42 2.49 -10.76
CA GLY A 239 17.09 3.69 -11.53
C GLY A 239 15.72 4.31 -11.26
N ALA A 240 14.88 3.69 -10.43
CA ALA A 240 13.64 4.31 -9.98
C ALA A 240 13.92 5.49 -9.03
N LYS A 241 13.25 6.63 -9.27
CA LYS A 241 13.41 7.85 -8.46
C LYS A 241 12.15 8.18 -7.66
N GLY A 242 11.21 7.25 -7.60
CA GLY A 242 9.93 7.33 -6.91
C GLY A 242 9.12 6.07 -7.19
N THR A 243 7.90 6.00 -6.66
CA THR A 243 7.05 4.81 -6.78
C THR A 243 6.23 4.77 -8.07
N TYR A 244 5.98 5.92 -8.69
CA TYR A 244 5.13 6.07 -9.87
C TYR A 244 5.83 6.89 -10.95
N ARG A 245 5.60 6.55 -12.24
CA ARG A 245 6.16 7.31 -13.36
C ARG A 245 5.11 7.68 -14.39
N TYR A 246 4.99 8.97 -14.65
CA TYR A 246 4.07 9.51 -15.64
C TYR A 246 4.78 10.44 -16.63
N GLN A 247 4.60 10.19 -17.91
CA GLN A 247 5.22 10.98 -19.00
C GLN A 247 6.73 11.23 -18.82
N GLY A 248 7.46 10.20 -18.38
CA GLY A 248 8.91 10.29 -18.16
C GLY A 248 9.33 10.90 -16.83
N LEU A 249 8.40 11.46 -16.06
CA LEU A 249 8.68 12.05 -14.76
C LEU A 249 8.36 11.08 -13.64
N TRP A 250 9.30 10.87 -12.74
CA TRP A 250 9.09 10.11 -11.51
C TRP A 250 8.39 10.96 -10.46
N GLY A 251 7.47 10.35 -9.74
CA GLY A 251 6.81 10.87 -8.57
C GLY A 251 6.66 9.80 -7.49
N SER A 252 6.58 10.22 -6.24
CA SER A 252 6.19 9.35 -5.14
C SER A 252 4.78 9.75 -4.72
N LEU A 253 3.80 8.90 -5.01
CA LEU A 253 2.40 9.05 -4.64
C LEU A 253 2.04 8.15 -3.45
N ASP A 254 2.87 7.13 -3.26
CA ASP A 254 2.80 6.16 -2.19
C ASP A 254 3.70 6.61 -1.05
N HIS A 255 3.20 6.56 0.17
CA HIS A 255 3.93 7.07 1.33
C HIS A 255 3.79 6.14 2.53
N ILE A 256 4.83 6.16 3.38
CA ILE A 256 4.83 5.57 4.71
C ILE A 256 5.19 6.66 5.70
N LEU A 257 4.25 6.96 6.61
CA LEU A 257 4.46 7.87 7.73
C LEU A 257 4.41 7.05 9.02
N VAL A 258 5.24 7.41 9.97
CA VAL A 258 5.32 6.71 11.25
C VAL A 258 5.31 7.69 12.41
N SER A 259 4.84 7.26 13.58
CA SER A 259 4.97 8.02 14.82
C SER A 259 6.43 8.14 15.24
N ILE A 260 6.76 9.13 16.08
CA ILE A 260 8.12 9.39 16.56
C ILE A 260 8.79 8.13 17.12
N PRO A 261 8.15 7.32 18.02
CA PRO A 261 8.78 6.12 18.55
C PRO A 261 9.15 5.07 17.48
N LEU A 262 8.45 5.04 16.36
CA LEU A 262 8.79 4.17 15.24
C LEU A 262 9.85 4.77 14.32
N ALA A 263 9.89 6.10 14.19
CA ALA A 263 10.92 6.77 13.41
C ALA A 263 12.30 6.56 14.03
N ASP A 264 12.40 6.52 15.35
CA ASP A 264 13.64 6.31 16.09
C ASP A 264 14.27 4.91 15.84
N ILE A 265 13.44 3.93 15.48
CA ILE A 265 13.87 2.55 15.16
C ILE A 265 13.81 2.22 13.67
N ALA A 266 13.44 3.17 12.82
CA ALA A 266 13.46 3.00 11.38
C ALA A 266 14.90 2.97 10.86
N THR A 267 15.27 1.93 10.12
CA THR A 267 16.64 1.75 9.63
C THR A 267 16.81 2.12 8.17
N GLU A 268 15.79 1.90 7.35
CA GLU A 268 15.78 2.26 5.94
C GLU A 268 14.35 2.37 5.39
N CYS A 269 14.20 3.21 4.35
CA CYS A 269 13.03 3.19 3.50
C CYS A 269 13.46 3.39 2.04
N TYR A 270 13.01 2.51 1.14
CA TYR A 270 13.42 2.53 -0.27
C TYR A 270 12.30 2.05 -1.19
N VAL A 271 12.40 2.38 -2.47
CA VAL A 271 11.56 1.85 -3.53
C VAL A 271 12.17 0.54 -4.02
N ASN A 272 11.40 -0.54 -3.99
CA ASN A 272 11.85 -1.81 -4.56
C ASN A 272 11.69 -1.76 -6.08
N ASP A 273 12.78 -1.55 -6.77
CA ASP A 273 12.89 -1.55 -8.22
C ASP A 273 13.73 -2.73 -8.72
N ALA A 274 13.51 -3.92 -8.16
CA ALA A 274 14.12 -5.14 -8.66
C ALA A 274 13.97 -5.23 -10.18
N GLU A 275 14.99 -5.72 -10.89
CA GLU A 275 15.07 -5.67 -12.36
C GLU A 275 13.81 -6.18 -13.08
N PHE A 276 13.15 -7.20 -12.51
CA PHE A 276 11.93 -7.74 -13.11
C PHE A 276 10.68 -6.87 -12.89
N LEU A 277 10.72 -5.90 -11.91
CA LEU A 277 9.63 -4.96 -11.65
C LEU A 277 9.66 -3.73 -12.57
N ILE A 278 10.78 -3.51 -13.26
CA ILE A 278 11.00 -2.36 -14.13
C ILE A 278 11.28 -2.82 -15.56
N GLU A 279 11.09 -1.89 -16.48
CA GLU A 279 11.46 -2.07 -17.89
C GLU A 279 12.06 -0.76 -18.43
N ARG A 280 12.77 -0.85 -19.55
CA ARG A 280 13.29 0.35 -20.23
C ARG A 280 12.13 1.21 -20.76
N ASP A 281 12.22 2.50 -20.55
CA ASP A 281 11.30 3.46 -21.12
C ASP A 281 11.85 3.98 -22.45
N GLU A 282 11.42 3.36 -23.55
CA GLU A 282 11.89 3.70 -24.89
C GLU A 282 11.50 5.11 -25.33
N LYS A 283 10.42 5.67 -24.76
CA LYS A 283 9.93 7.00 -25.13
C LYS A 283 10.65 8.12 -24.42
N TYR A 284 10.92 7.98 -23.13
CA TYR A 284 11.44 9.04 -22.28
C TYR A 284 12.84 8.74 -21.70
N GLY A 285 13.41 7.57 -22.04
CA GLY A 285 14.68 7.10 -21.51
C GLY A 285 14.61 6.65 -20.03
N GLY A 286 15.66 5.93 -19.60
CA GLY A 286 15.71 5.36 -18.26
C GLY A 286 14.78 4.17 -18.09
N VAL A 287 14.29 3.96 -16.86
CA VAL A 287 13.42 2.84 -16.50
C VAL A 287 12.05 3.32 -16.03
N LYS A 288 11.05 2.47 -16.14
CA LYS A 288 9.68 2.69 -15.66
C LYS A 288 9.13 1.41 -15.01
N PRO A 289 8.08 1.50 -14.17
CA PRO A 289 7.40 0.31 -13.67
C PRO A 289 6.88 -0.55 -14.81
N ARG A 290 7.00 -1.85 -14.64
CA ARG A 290 6.48 -2.85 -15.56
C ARG A 290 5.02 -3.12 -15.26
N ARG A 291 4.17 -2.20 -15.74
CA ARG A 291 2.74 -2.16 -15.46
C ARG A 291 1.96 -3.29 -16.14
N ASN A 292 0.78 -3.59 -15.61
CA ASN A 292 -0.07 -4.65 -16.12
C ASN A 292 -0.79 -4.26 -17.43
N TYR A 293 -1.23 -2.99 -17.54
CA TYR A 293 -1.92 -2.46 -18.70
C TYR A 293 -1.37 -1.10 -19.15
N LEU A 294 -1.48 -0.83 -20.43
CA LEU A 294 -1.30 0.51 -21.00
C LEU A 294 -2.54 0.83 -21.85
N GLY A 295 -3.47 1.61 -21.30
CA GLY A 295 -4.82 1.68 -21.84
C GLY A 295 -5.42 0.26 -21.87
N PRO A 296 -6.09 -0.15 -22.96
CA PRO A 296 -6.66 -1.50 -23.04
C PRO A 296 -5.63 -2.60 -23.34
N ARG A 297 -4.38 -2.24 -23.66
CA ARG A 297 -3.33 -3.21 -24.03
C ARG A 297 -2.79 -3.94 -22.81
N TYR A 298 -2.97 -5.24 -22.73
CA TYR A 298 -2.39 -6.11 -21.72
C TYR A 298 -0.89 -6.29 -21.92
N LEU A 299 -0.10 -6.07 -20.87
CA LEU A 299 1.36 -6.16 -20.89
C LEU A 299 1.90 -7.28 -20.00
N ASN A 300 1.04 -7.93 -19.18
CA ASN A 300 1.44 -8.98 -18.24
C ASN A 300 2.56 -8.51 -17.28
N GLY A 301 2.46 -7.29 -16.81
CA GLY A 301 3.40 -6.73 -15.85
C GLY A 301 2.95 -6.93 -14.39
N PHE A 302 3.49 -6.12 -13.51
CA PHE A 302 3.29 -6.17 -12.06
C PHE A 302 2.28 -5.10 -11.60
N SER A 303 2.70 -3.85 -11.62
CA SER A 303 1.90 -2.69 -11.30
C SER A 303 2.51 -1.45 -11.97
N ASP A 304 1.72 -0.38 -12.12
CA ASP A 304 2.23 0.94 -12.50
C ASP A 304 2.84 1.70 -11.31
N HIS A 305 2.74 1.13 -10.11
CA HIS A 305 3.47 1.53 -8.91
C HIS A 305 4.55 0.51 -8.54
N LEU A 306 5.64 0.97 -7.95
CA LEU A 306 6.68 0.12 -7.38
C LEU A 306 6.48 0.00 -5.86
N PRO A 307 6.76 -1.18 -5.27
CA PRO A 307 6.63 -1.36 -3.84
C PRO A 307 7.52 -0.39 -3.05
N LEU A 308 6.98 0.18 -1.98
CA LEU A 308 7.70 0.98 -1.01
C LEU A 308 7.97 0.13 0.23
N VAL A 309 9.23 0.05 0.66
CA VAL A 309 9.67 -0.83 1.74
C VAL A 309 10.26 -0.02 2.86
N ALA A 310 9.75 -0.18 4.08
CA ALA A 310 10.31 0.39 5.30
C ALA A 310 10.74 -0.73 6.26
N ARG A 311 11.90 -0.58 6.91
CA ARG A 311 12.43 -1.54 7.88
C ARG A 311 12.66 -0.90 9.22
N PHE A 312 12.31 -1.63 10.26
CA PHE A 312 12.39 -1.21 11.64
C PHE A 312 13.21 -2.24 12.42
N GLN A 313 14.03 -1.74 13.30
CA GLN A 313 14.84 -2.56 14.20
C GLN A 313 14.17 -2.56 15.57
N TRP A 314 13.40 -3.61 15.79
CA TRP A 314 12.55 -3.73 16.99
C TRP A 314 13.29 -4.39 18.15
#